data_966bededaab868948af8a97e9fb5dfc4
#
_entry.id   966bededaab868948af8a97e9fb5dfc4
#
_cell.length_a   1.000
_cell.length_b   1.000
_cell.length_c   1.000
_cell.angle_alpha   90.00
_cell.angle_beta   90.00
_cell.angle_gamma   90.00
#
_symmetry.space_group_name_H-M   'P 1'
#
loop_
_entity.id
_entity.type
_entity.pdbx_description
1 polymer ?
#
loop_
_entity_poly.entity_id
_entity_poly.type
_entity_poly.pdbx_seq_one_letter_code
_entity_poly.pdbx_strand_id
1 'polypeptide(L)'
;MEKIDLYGKTIFVTGVAGFIGSNVASRLLEEYHCKVVGIDNMNDYYDVKIKEWRLEKLKKLGLAFIKGDLSDRTTIDNIFETYKPAVVVNLGAQAGVRYSIENPDTYISSNVIGFYNILEACRWNNVEHLVYASSSSVYGSNKKVP
;
A
#
# COMPACT_ATOMS: atom_id res chain seq x y z
N MET A 1 19.70 -14.05 -0.69
CA MET A 1 19.03 -12.75 -0.61
C MET A 1 19.47 -12.11 0.69
N GLU A 2 20.16 -10.97 0.63
CA GLU A 2 20.57 -10.27 1.83
C GLU A 2 19.34 -9.81 2.61
N LYS A 3 19.37 -9.96 3.94
CA LYS A 3 18.29 -9.47 4.79
C LYS A 3 18.41 -7.95 4.91
N ILE A 4 17.35 -7.24 4.61
CA ILE A 4 17.28 -5.79 4.80
C ILE A 4 17.03 -5.53 6.28
N ASP A 5 17.89 -4.75 6.92
CA ASP A 5 17.62 -4.24 8.25
C ASP A 5 16.57 -3.14 8.15
N LEU A 6 15.45 -3.31 8.84
CA LEU A 6 14.32 -2.38 8.82
C LEU A 6 14.37 -1.33 9.93
N TYR A 7 15.23 -1.53 10.94
CA TYR A 7 15.28 -0.65 12.11
C TYR A 7 15.49 0.81 11.73
N GLY A 8 14.60 1.68 12.20
CA GLY A 8 14.66 3.13 11.96
C GLY A 8 14.39 3.59 10.53
N LYS A 9 14.21 2.67 9.55
CA LYS A 9 13.91 3.03 8.17
C LYS A 9 12.50 3.58 8.02
N THR A 10 12.32 4.43 7.02
CA THR A 10 10.99 4.89 6.60
C THR A 10 10.38 3.86 5.63
N ILE A 11 9.21 3.35 5.98
CA ILE A 11 8.46 2.38 5.18
C ILE A 11 7.17 3.04 4.71
N PHE A 12 6.92 3.01 3.40
CA PHE A 12 5.66 3.47 2.83
C PHE A 12 4.73 2.30 2.60
N VAL A 13 3.51 2.35 3.19
CA VAL A 13 2.50 1.29 3.09
C VAL A 13 1.26 1.85 2.39
N THR A 14 0.89 1.29 1.24
CA THR A 14 -0.36 1.64 0.56
C THR A 14 -1.50 0.73 0.99
N GLY A 15 -2.73 1.25 0.99
CA GLY A 15 -3.89 0.52 1.52
C GLY A 15 -3.80 0.30 3.03
N VAL A 16 -3.19 1.25 3.74
CA VAL A 16 -2.82 1.12 5.16
C VAL A 16 -4.02 0.98 6.09
N ALA A 17 -5.20 1.48 5.71
CA ALA A 17 -6.44 1.31 6.47
C ALA A 17 -7.14 -0.03 6.19
N GLY A 18 -6.67 -0.78 5.18
CA GLY A 18 -7.16 -2.12 4.86
C GLY A 18 -6.77 -3.16 5.92
N PHE A 19 -7.33 -4.38 5.80
CA PHE A 19 -7.08 -5.46 6.76
C PHE A 19 -5.59 -5.85 6.81
N ILE A 20 -5.00 -6.16 5.66
CA ILE A 20 -3.59 -6.57 5.61
C ILE A 20 -2.69 -5.36 5.93
N GLY A 21 -2.94 -4.21 5.29
CA GLY A 21 -2.11 -3.01 5.44
C GLY A 21 -2.02 -2.54 6.89
N SER A 22 -3.13 -2.54 7.63
CA SER A 22 -3.13 -2.13 9.03
C SER A 22 -2.35 -3.07 9.95
N ASN A 23 -2.41 -4.38 9.70
CA ASN A 23 -1.65 -5.35 10.49
C ASN A 23 -0.15 -5.27 10.17
N VAL A 24 0.22 -5.10 8.91
CA VAL A 24 1.63 -4.90 8.51
C VAL A 24 2.18 -3.62 9.14
N ALA A 25 1.45 -2.50 9.04
CA ALA A 25 1.86 -1.22 9.61
C ALA A 25 2.04 -1.29 11.14
N SER A 26 1.12 -1.96 11.87
CA SER A 26 1.23 -2.16 13.31
C SER A 26 2.53 -2.88 13.68
N ARG A 27 2.81 -3.99 13.01
CA ARG A 27 4.03 -4.77 13.27
C ARG A 27 5.31 -3.99 12.94
N LEU A 28 5.31 -3.23 11.84
CA LEU A 28 6.45 -2.39 11.47
C LEU A 28 6.75 -1.32 12.53
N LEU A 29 5.69 -0.73 13.11
CA LEU A 29 5.82 0.28 14.16
C LEU A 29 6.25 -0.33 15.50
N GLU A 30 5.61 -1.42 15.93
CA GLU A 30 5.77 -1.99 17.27
C GLU A 30 6.97 -2.93 17.39
N GLU A 31 7.16 -3.84 16.43
CA GLU A 31 8.18 -4.89 16.51
C GLU A 31 9.49 -4.48 15.85
N TYR A 32 9.43 -3.72 14.74
CA TYR A 32 10.62 -3.36 13.94
C TYR A 32 11.07 -1.91 14.13
N HIS A 33 10.33 -1.14 14.91
CA HIS A 33 10.64 0.28 15.22
C HIS A 33 10.90 1.14 13.98
N CYS A 34 10.13 0.87 12.91
CA CYS A 34 10.20 1.64 11.67
C CYS A 34 9.46 2.96 11.80
N LYS A 35 9.78 3.91 10.94
CA LYS A 35 8.90 5.05 10.65
C LYS A 35 7.95 4.64 9.54
N VAL A 36 6.64 4.66 9.80
CA VAL A 36 5.65 4.24 8.80
C VAL A 36 4.85 5.43 8.31
N VAL A 37 4.85 5.63 7.01
CA VAL A 37 3.93 6.50 6.30
C VAL A 37 2.94 5.65 5.53
N GLY A 38 1.65 5.98 5.58
CA GLY A 38 0.60 5.17 4.97
C GLY A 38 -0.39 6.01 4.20
N ILE A 39 -0.83 5.49 3.05
CA ILE A 39 -1.89 6.09 2.23
C ILE A 39 -3.08 5.15 2.12
N ASP A 40 -4.30 5.72 2.15
CA ASP A 40 -5.56 5.04 1.83
C ASP A 40 -6.55 6.08 1.32
N ASN A 41 -7.34 5.74 0.31
CA ASN A 41 -8.35 6.66 -0.22
C ASN A 41 -9.63 6.69 0.62
N MET A 42 -9.76 5.76 1.57
CA MET A 42 -10.89 5.65 2.48
C MET A 42 -12.22 5.46 1.74
N ASN A 43 -12.19 4.74 0.60
CA ASN A 43 -13.41 4.44 -0.14
C ASN A 43 -14.40 3.61 0.70
N ASP A 44 -15.65 3.65 0.31
CA ASP A 44 -16.80 3.02 0.98
C ASP A 44 -17.14 1.63 0.43
N TYR A 45 -16.19 0.97 -0.23
CA TYR A 45 -16.37 -0.41 -0.72
C TYR A 45 -16.81 -1.37 0.40
N TYR A 46 -16.41 -1.09 1.62
CA TYR A 46 -16.95 -1.65 2.86
C TYR A 46 -17.01 -0.57 3.95
N ASP A 47 -17.62 -0.88 5.10
CA ASP A 47 -17.85 0.10 6.17
C ASP A 47 -16.58 0.88 6.55
N VAL A 48 -16.60 2.19 6.27
CA VAL A 48 -15.49 3.12 6.51
C VAL A 48 -15.11 3.20 7.98
N LYS A 49 -16.05 2.97 8.91
CA LYS A 49 -15.79 2.97 10.36
C LYS A 49 -14.75 1.92 10.76
N ILE A 50 -14.68 0.80 10.03
CA ILE A 50 -13.65 -0.22 10.27
C ILE A 50 -12.26 0.33 9.90
N LYS A 51 -12.16 1.09 8.80
CA LYS A 51 -10.93 1.75 8.39
C LYS A 51 -10.51 2.83 9.40
N GLU A 52 -11.44 3.65 9.83
CA GLU A 52 -11.23 4.70 10.83
C GLU A 52 -10.70 4.12 12.15
N TRP A 53 -11.34 3.07 12.67
CA TRP A 53 -10.91 2.39 13.88
C TRP A 53 -9.47 1.83 13.78
N ARG A 54 -9.09 1.27 12.63
CA ARG A 54 -7.72 0.80 12.39
C ARG A 54 -6.74 1.98 12.39
N LEU A 55 -7.08 3.06 11.71
CA LEU A 55 -6.24 4.26 11.63
C LEU A 55 -6.05 4.93 12.99
N GLU A 56 -7.08 4.99 13.84
CA GLU A 56 -6.94 5.52 15.21
C GLU A 56 -5.89 4.77 16.02
N LYS A 57 -5.87 3.44 15.92
CA LYS A 57 -4.85 2.62 16.56
C LYS A 57 -3.46 2.90 16.01
N LEU A 58 -3.32 2.89 14.68
CA LEU A 58 -2.04 3.12 14.03
C LEU A 58 -1.46 4.52 14.28
N LYS A 59 -2.32 5.56 14.33
CA LYS A 59 -1.90 6.92 14.66
C LYS A 59 -1.34 7.01 16.07
N LYS A 60 -1.92 6.28 17.04
CA LYS A 60 -1.39 6.21 18.42
C LYS A 60 0.00 5.55 18.46
N LEU A 61 0.32 4.68 17.51
CA LEU A 61 1.63 4.05 17.36
C LEU A 61 2.63 4.91 16.57
N GLY A 62 2.21 6.05 16.03
CA GLY A 62 3.07 6.97 15.30
C GLY A 62 2.97 6.90 13.77
N LEU A 63 1.90 6.30 13.22
CA LEU A 63 1.66 6.32 11.77
C LEU A 63 1.49 7.74 11.25
N ALA A 64 2.26 8.12 10.23
CA ALA A 64 1.98 9.29 9.39
C ALA A 64 0.94 8.88 8.33
N PHE A 65 -0.30 9.33 8.46
CA PHE A 65 -1.39 8.97 7.55
C PHE A 65 -1.68 10.07 6.54
N ILE A 66 -1.79 9.69 5.27
CA ILE A 66 -2.21 10.53 4.17
C ILE A 66 -3.50 9.94 3.58
N LYS A 67 -4.59 10.74 3.53
CA LYS A 67 -5.77 10.39 2.77
C LYS A 67 -5.53 10.79 1.31
N GLY A 68 -5.49 9.82 0.41
CA GLY A 68 -5.22 10.08 -1.01
C GLY A 68 -5.41 8.84 -1.86
N ASP A 69 -5.41 9.02 -3.16
CA ASP A 69 -5.55 7.95 -4.14
C ASP A 69 -4.22 7.66 -4.83
N LEU A 70 -3.94 6.38 -5.09
CA LEU A 70 -2.72 5.94 -5.76
C LEU A 70 -2.64 6.43 -7.21
N SER A 71 -3.79 6.68 -7.85
CA SER A 71 -3.86 7.21 -9.21
C SER A 71 -3.48 8.70 -9.29
N ASP A 72 -3.49 9.41 -8.16
CA ASP A 72 -2.99 10.79 -8.10
C ASP A 72 -1.46 10.82 -8.01
N ARG A 73 -0.82 11.02 -9.16
CA ARG A 73 0.62 11.09 -9.30
C ARG A 73 1.24 12.15 -8.40
N THR A 74 0.62 13.32 -8.29
CA THR A 74 1.15 14.43 -7.49
C THR A 74 1.21 14.07 -6.02
N THR A 75 0.16 13.43 -5.51
CA THR A 75 0.14 12.93 -4.12
C THR A 75 1.26 11.92 -3.87
N ILE A 76 1.47 10.99 -4.80
CA ILE A 76 2.54 9.99 -4.66
C ILE A 76 3.92 10.66 -4.68
N ASP A 77 4.20 11.54 -5.65
CA ASP A 77 5.48 12.23 -5.76
C ASP A 77 5.77 13.06 -4.49
N ASN A 78 4.79 13.78 -3.94
CA ASN A 78 4.92 14.53 -2.69
C ASN A 78 5.25 13.63 -1.47
N ILE A 79 4.68 12.43 -1.40
CA ILE A 79 4.99 11.47 -0.34
C ILE A 79 6.45 11.04 -0.43
N PHE A 80 6.94 10.70 -1.62
CA PHE A 80 8.32 10.28 -1.81
C PHE A 80 9.32 11.40 -1.55
N GLU A 81 9.02 12.63 -1.97
CA GLU A 81 9.84 13.81 -1.68
C GLU A 81 9.94 14.08 -0.18
N THR A 82 8.81 14.04 0.52
CA THR A 82 8.71 14.40 1.94
C THR A 82 9.32 13.35 2.85
N TYR A 83 8.97 12.08 2.62
CA TYR A 83 9.27 11.00 3.54
C TYR A 83 10.45 10.13 3.13
N LYS A 84 10.85 10.16 1.86
CA LYS A 84 11.99 9.42 1.30
C LYS A 84 12.01 7.96 1.75
N PRO A 85 10.96 7.18 1.45
CA PRO A 85 10.85 5.82 1.94
C PRO A 85 11.97 4.94 1.36
N ALA A 86 12.63 4.18 2.25
CA ALA A 86 13.63 3.19 1.84
C ALA A 86 12.96 1.90 1.34
N VAL A 87 11.81 1.56 1.89
CA VAL A 87 11.02 0.38 1.51
C VAL A 87 9.58 0.77 1.23
N VAL A 88 9.00 0.15 0.22
CA VAL A 88 7.59 0.32 -0.14
C VAL A 88 6.86 -1.01 -0.04
N VAL A 89 5.70 -1.02 0.62
CA VAL A 89 4.79 -2.17 0.71
C VAL A 89 3.47 -1.78 0.04
N ASN A 90 3.29 -2.20 -1.20
CA ASN A 90 2.12 -1.86 -2.01
C ASN A 90 1.02 -2.91 -1.86
N LEU A 91 0.02 -2.58 -1.04
CA LEU A 91 -1.16 -3.40 -0.76
C LEU A 91 -2.47 -2.73 -1.19
N GLY A 92 -2.41 -1.43 -1.55
CA GLY A 92 -3.54 -0.67 -2.03
C GLY A 92 -3.97 -1.15 -3.41
N ALA A 93 -5.18 -1.68 -3.48
CA ALA A 93 -5.80 -2.15 -4.72
C ALA A 93 -7.32 -2.23 -4.57
N GLN A 94 -8.04 -2.17 -5.68
CA GLN A 94 -9.44 -2.55 -5.71
C GLN A 94 -9.53 -4.06 -5.92
N ALA A 95 -10.19 -4.74 -4.98
CA ALA A 95 -10.43 -6.19 -5.00
C ALA A 95 -11.90 -6.51 -5.32
N GLY A 96 -12.19 -7.78 -5.65
CA GLY A 96 -13.54 -8.29 -5.88
C GLY A 96 -13.89 -8.44 -7.37
N VAL A 97 -13.91 -9.70 -7.86
CA VAL A 97 -14.14 -9.99 -9.28
C VAL A 97 -15.51 -9.48 -9.79
N ARG A 98 -16.57 -9.62 -9.00
CA ARG A 98 -17.91 -9.16 -9.41
C ARG A 98 -17.98 -7.65 -9.55
N TYR A 99 -17.40 -6.93 -8.61
CA TYR A 99 -17.39 -5.47 -8.64
C TYR A 99 -16.64 -4.91 -9.85
N SER A 100 -15.67 -5.65 -10.41
CA SER A 100 -14.94 -5.23 -11.62
C SER A 100 -15.83 -5.21 -12.88
N ILE A 101 -16.93 -5.95 -12.88
CA ILE A 101 -17.88 -5.94 -13.99
C ILE A 101 -18.76 -4.67 -13.92
N GLU A 102 -19.12 -4.26 -12.71
CA GLU A 102 -19.97 -3.09 -12.47
C GLU A 102 -19.18 -1.77 -12.52
N ASN A 103 -17.96 -1.77 -12.04
CA ASN A 103 -17.11 -0.59 -11.92
C ASN A 103 -15.67 -0.84 -12.41
N PRO A 104 -15.46 -1.11 -13.71
CA PRO A 104 -14.15 -1.45 -14.27
C PRO A 104 -13.12 -0.30 -14.14
N ASP A 105 -13.57 0.94 -14.23
CA ASP A 105 -12.69 2.13 -14.18
C ASP A 105 -11.94 2.23 -12.85
N THR A 106 -12.56 1.79 -11.75
CA THR A 106 -11.93 1.76 -10.44
C THR A 106 -10.72 0.81 -10.42
N TYR A 107 -10.80 -0.31 -11.15
CA TYR A 107 -9.68 -1.27 -11.26
C TYR A 107 -8.54 -0.72 -12.13
N ILE A 108 -8.88 -0.06 -13.23
CA ILE A 108 -7.86 0.60 -14.06
C ILE A 108 -7.16 1.70 -13.26
N SER A 109 -7.94 2.55 -12.61
CA SER A 109 -7.40 3.65 -11.80
C SER A 109 -6.50 3.15 -10.68
N SER A 110 -7.00 2.26 -9.82
CA SER A 110 -6.26 1.81 -8.63
C SER A 110 -5.17 0.79 -8.96
N ASN A 111 -5.48 -0.23 -9.78
CA ASN A 111 -4.60 -1.39 -9.94
C ASN A 111 -3.61 -1.24 -11.10
N VAL A 112 -3.90 -0.39 -12.08
CA VAL A 112 -3.00 -0.15 -13.22
C VAL A 112 -2.30 1.19 -13.03
N ILE A 113 -3.04 2.30 -13.02
CA ILE A 113 -2.46 3.65 -12.92
C ILE A 113 -1.80 3.84 -11.55
N GLY A 114 -2.50 3.47 -10.47
CA GLY A 114 -1.96 3.57 -9.11
C GLY A 114 -0.70 2.76 -8.92
N PHE A 115 -0.67 1.51 -9.40
CA PHE A 115 0.55 0.69 -9.31
C PHE A 115 1.69 1.23 -10.19
N TYR A 116 1.37 1.72 -11.40
CA TYR A 116 2.36 2.40 -12.25
C TYR A 116 2.99 3.60 -11.55
N ASN A 117 2.19 4.44 -10.88
CA ASN A 117 2.71 5.58 -10.11
C ASN A 117 3.68 5.14 -9.00
N ILE A 118 3.37 4.05 -8.29
CA ILE A 118 4.26 3.48 -7.27
C ILE A 118 5.57 2.98 -7.89
N LEU A 119 5.51 2.26 -9.02
CA LEU A 119 6.71 1.75 -9.71
C LEU A 119 7.63 2.89 -10.14
N GLU A 120 7.08 3.94 -10.76
CA GLU A 120 7.86 5.09 -11.21
C GLU A 120 8.43 5.88 -10.01
N ALA A 121 7.65 6.07 -8.95
CA ALA A 121 8.16 6.73 -7.75
C ALA A 121 9.31 5.93 -7.11
N CYS A 122 9.19 4.60 -7.03
CA CYS A 122 10.27 3.74 -6.55
C CYS A 122 11.53 3.85 -7.44
N ARG A 123 11.34 3.85 -8.76
CA ARG A 123 12.43 3.94 -9.73
C ARG A 123 13.27 5.21 -9.58
N TRP A 124 12.62 6.34 -9.29
CA TRP A 124 13.27 7.66 -9.26
C TRP A 124 13.74 8.11 -7.88
N ASN A 125 13.39 7.40 -6.81
CA ASN A 125 13.65 7.83 -5.42
C ASN A 125 14.54 6.89 -4.59
N ASN A 126 15.41 6.11 -5.23
CA ASN A 126 16.38 5.22 -4.56
C ASN A 126 15.73 4.27 -3.54
N VAL A 127 14.55 3.73 -3.85
CA VAL A 127 13.89 2.73 -2.99
C VAL A 127 14.71 1.45 -3.00
N GLU A 128 15.10 0.96 -1.83
CA GLU A 128 15.92 -0.23 -1.67
C GLU A 128 15.12 -1.51 -1.97
N HIS A 129 13.81 -1.51 -1.62
CA HIS A 129 12.98 -2.69 -1.79
C HIS A 129 11.51 -2.33 -1.98
N LEU A 130 10.89 -2.96 -2.96
CA LEU A 130 9.44 -2.91 -3.19
C LEU A 130 8.85 -4.30 -2.98
N VAL A 131 7.89 -4.41 -2.06
CA VAL A 131 7.03 -5.56 -1.88
C VAL A 131 5.63 -5.20 -2.39
N TYR A 132 5.02 -6.03 -3.20
CA TYR A 132 3.66 -5.79 -3.66
C TYR A 132 2.81 -7.05 -3.65
N ALA A 133 1.53 -6.90 -3.35
CA ALA A 133 0.57 -7.97 -3.46
C ALA A 133 0.19 -8.15 -4.94
N SER A 134 0.39 -9.36 -5.45
CA SER A 134 -0.08 -9.76 -6.77
C SER A 134 -1.41 -10.55 -6.64
N SER A 135 -1.82 -11.22 -7.69
CA SER A 135 -3.06 -12.01 -7.73
C SER A 135 -2.77 -13.43 -8.18
N SER A 136 -3.52 -14.39 -7.64
CA SER A 136 -3.51 -15.77 -8.15
C SER A 136 -3.94 -15.86 -9.63
N SER A 137 -4.63 -14.86 -10.15
CA SER A 137 -5.02 -14.77 -11.57
C SER A 137 -3.83 -14.76 -12.52
N VAL A 138 -2.62 -14.40 -12.07
CA VAL A 138 -1.40 -14.44 -12.89
C VAL A 138 -1.04 -15.85 -13.34
N TYR A 139 -1.50 -16.88 -12.62
CA TYR A 139 -1.26 -18.27 -12.98
C TYR A 139 -2.21 -18.79 -14.08
N GLY A 140 -3.30 -18.06 -14.37
CA GLY A 140 -4.27 -18.42 -15.38
C GLY A 140 -4.87 -19.82 -15.16
N SER A 141 -4.91 -20.61 -16.23
CA SER A 141 -5.42 -22.00 -16.22
C SER A 141 -4.31 -23.03 -15.93
N ASN A 142 -3.17 -22.63 -15.41
CA ASN A 142 -2.07 -23.53 -15.13
C ASN A 142 -2.48 -24.58 -14.06
N LYS A 143 -2.31 -25.86 -14.40
CA LYS A 143 -2.60 -26.98 -13.49
C LYS A 143 -1.41 -27.43 -12.66
N LYS A 144 -0.22 -26.93 -12.97
CA LYS A 144 0.98 -27.20 -12.17
C LYS A 144 0.99 -26.24 -10.98
N VAL A 145 0.90 -26.80 -9.79
CA VAL A 145 1.10 -26.06 -8.54
C VAL A 145 2.51 -26.36 -8.02
N PRO A 146 3.15 -25.38 -7.36
CA PRO A 146 4.46 -25.61 -6.75
C PRO A 146 4.43 -26.74 -5.75
#